data_270322f55fc638cc24c498021365ebd9
#
_entry.id   270322f55fc638cc24c498021365ebd9
#
_cell.length_a   1.000
_cell.length_b   1.000
_cell.length_c   1.000
_cell.angle_alpha   90.00
_cell.angle_beta   90.00
_cell.angle_gamma   90.00
#
_symmetry.space_group_name_H-M   'P 1'
#
loop_
_entity.id
_entity.type
_entity.pdbx_description
1 polymer ?
#
loop_
_entity_poly.entity_id
_entity_poly.type
_entity_poly.pdbx_seq_one_letter_code
_entity_poly.pdbx_strand_id
1 'polypeptide(L)'
;MKIVILDGYTLNPGDLSWAPLEKLGDLTVHDRTDAHEIIPRATGAEVVFTNKTPLAAETIRSLPELRYIGVLATGYNVVDVDAARTAGITVTNVPTYGTHAVGQMVFALLLELCHHVQHHSSEVKRGRWSQGPDFCFWDFPLVELAGKTMGVVGFGRIGRRVGAIADAMGMRVIAHDPYAADPPGYAEFAFVSMDDLLKQADVVSLNCLLTDENRGMIDADALRAMKPTAYLINASRGG
;
A
#
# COMPACT_ATOMS: atom_id res chain seq x y z
N MET A 1 -23.50 23.80 4.85
CA MET A 1 -23.15 22.36 4.77
C MET A 1 -22.11 22.10 5.84
N LYS A 2 -22.36 21.16 6.75
CA LYS A 2 -21.40 20.76 7.79
C LYS A 2 -20.51 19.64 7.25
N ILE A 3 -19.21 19.85 7.31
CA ILE A 3 -18.17 18.92 6.82
C ILE A 3 -17.29 18.50 8.01
N VAL A 4 -17.08 17.19 8.17
CA VAL A 4 -16.24 16.67 9.24
C VAL A 4 -15.17 15.75 8.67
N ILE A 5 -13.92 15.96 9.07
CA ILE A 5 -12.79 15.05 8.81
C ILE A 5 -12.45 14.35 10.12
N LEU A 6 -12.54 13.01 10.14
CA LEU A 6 -12.43 12.23 11.37
C LEU A 6 -10.97 11.94 11.79
N ASP A 7 -10.03 11.92 10.83
CA ASP A 7 -8.64 11.49 11.09
C ASP A 7 -7.63 12.17 10.15
N GLY A 8 -7.63 13.49 10.15
CA GLY A 8 -6.84 14.32 9.23
C GLY A 8 -5.32 14.21 9.41
N TYR A 9 -4.81 13.92 10.62
CA TYR A 9 -3.37 13.94 10.92
C TYR A 9 -2.55 12.98 10.05
N THR A 10 -3.05 11.76 9.82
CA THR A 10 -2.32 10.77 9.01
C THR A 10 -2.30 11.09 7.52
N LEU A 11 -3.12 12.03 7.09
CA LEU A 11 -3.21 12.49 5.71
C LEU A 11 -2.49 13.83 5.51
N ASN A 12 -2.64 14.74 6.47
CA ASN A 12 -2.13 16.10 6.42
C ASN A 12 -1.47 16.44 7.78
N PRO A 13 -0.20 16.09 7.98
CA PRO A 13 0.51 16.42 9.21
C PRO A 13 0.89 17.91 9.31
N GLY A 14 0.41 18.75 8.41
CA GLY A 14 0.63 20.20 8.37
C GLY A 14 1.26 20.71 7.07
N ASP A 15 1.43 19.86 6.06
CA ASP A 15 2.03 20.20 4.77
C ASP A 15 0.99 20.53 3.67
N LEU A 16 -0.30 20.29 3.94
CA LEU A 16 -1.40 20.60 3.02
C LEU A 16 -2.37 21.62 3.65
N SER A 17 -3.17 22.27 2.82
CA SER A 17 -4.20 23.21 3.24
C SER A 17 -5.61 22.62 3.11
N TRP A 18 -6.42 22.80 4.14
CA TRP A 18 -7.86 22.49 4.11
C TRP A 18 -8.73 23.61 3.50
N ALA A 19 -8.14 24.78 3.16
CA ALA A 19 -8.84 25.93 2.64
C ALA A 19 -9.78 25.65 1.44
N PRO A 20 -9.51 24.71 0.53
CA PRO A 20 -10.47 24.34 -0.51
C PRO A 20 -11.77 23.75 0.04
N LEU A 21 -11.71 22.97 1.13
CA LEU A 21 -12.89 22.38 1.79
C LEU A 21 -13.63 23.40 2.67
N GLU A 22 -12.92 24.30 3.34
CA GLU A 22 -13.49 25.41 4.12
C GLU A 22 -14.38 26.32 3.28
N LYS A 23 -14.07 26.48 1.99
CA LYS A 23 -14.90 27.26 1.05
C LYS A 23 -16.23 26.59 0.71
N LEU A 24 -16.36 25.29 0.97
CA LEU A 24 -17.56 24.51 0.65
C LEU A 24 -18.55 24.45 1.82
N GLY A 25 -18.12 24.74 3.04
CA GLY A 25 -18.99 24.70 4.21
C GLY A 25 -18.25 24.87 5.53
N ASP A 26 -18.96 24.62 6.60
CA ASP A 26 -18.44 24.62 7.98
C ASP A 26 -17.61 23.36 8.21
N LEU A 27 -16.28 23.50 8.16
CA LEU A 27 -15.31 22.41 8.24
C LEU A 27 -14.81 22.23 9.67
N THR A 28 -14.94 21.01 10.19
CA THR A 28 -14.27 20.58 11.42
C THR A 28 -13.29 19.46 11.10
N VAL A 29 -12.02 19.61 11.50
CA VAL A 29 -10.97 18.62 11.31
C VAL A 29 -10.55 18.04 12.66
N HIS A 30 -10.66 16.74 12.82
CA HIS A 30 -10.10 16.00 13.95
C HIS A 30 -8.82 15.30 13.52
N ASP A 31 -7.77 15.39 14.31
CA ASP A 31 -6.51 14.70 14.05
C ASP A 31 -6.67 13.17 14.07
N ARG A 32 -7.38 12.68 15.06
CA ARG A 32 -7.75 11.26 15.28
C ARG A 32 -9.10 11.20 15.95
N THR A 33 -9.84 10.13 15.70
CA THR A 33 -11.16 9.90 16.30
C THR A 33 -11.25 8.47 16.82
N ASP A 34 -11.45 8.32 18.12
CA ASP A 34 -11.68 7.03 18.74
C ASP A 34 -13.07 6.49 18.41
N ALA A 35 -13.26 5.18 18.49
CA ALA A 35 -14.50 4.51 18.08
C ALA A 35 -15.75 5.09 18.76
N HIS A 36 -15.67 5.44 20.04
CA HIS A 36 -16.79 6.01 20.82
C HIS A 36 -17.09 7.48 20.49
N GLU A 37 -16.17 8.18 19.82
CA GLU A 37 -16.32 9.58 19.42
C GLU A 37 -16.84 9.76 18.00
N ILE A 38 -16.88 8.70 17.18
CA ILE A 38 -17.23 8.81 15.75
C ILE A 38 -18.62 9.44 15.59
N ILE A 39 -19.64 8.87 16.23
CA ILE A 39 -21.01 9.37 16.15
C ILE A 39 -21.13 10.78 16.73
N PRO A 40 -20.65 11.08 17.95
CA PRO A 40 -20.71 12.44 18.50
C PRO A 40 -20.09 13.50 17.59
N ARG A 41 -18.93 13.22 16.98
CA ARG A 41 -18.22 14.17 16.10
C ARG A 41 -18.89 14.34 14.75
N ALA A 42 -19.46 13.26 14.21
CA ALA A 42 -20.12 13.28 12.90
C ALA A 42 -21.60 13.70 12.98
N THR A 43 -22.20 13.84 14.16
CA THR A 43 -23.61 14.22 14.32
C THR A 43 -23.90 15.56 13.61
N GLY A 44 -24.94 15.57 12.78
CA GLY A 44 -25.36 16.72 11.99
C GLY A 44 -24.45 17.02 10.77
N ALA A 45 -23.44 16.19 10.49
CA ALA A 45 -22.63 16.34 9.30
C ALA A 45 -23.37 15.82 8.05
N GLU A 46 -23.33 16.60 6.98
CA GLU A 46 -23.81 16.21 5.66
C GLU A 46 -22.70 15.50 4.87
N VAL A 47 -21.43 15.83 5.18
CA VAL A 47 -20.25 15.29 4.53
C VAL A 47 -19.25 14.82 5.59
N VAL A 48 -18.80 13.58 5.48
CA VAL A 48 -17.75 13.01 6.32
C VAL A 48 -16.58 12.54 5.46
N PHE A 49 -15.39 12.97 5.81
CA PHE A 49 -14.16 12.41 5.27
C PHE A 49 -13.46 11.54 6.31
N THR A 50 -12.91 10.41 5.84
CA THR A 50 -12.14 9.49 6.67
C THR A 50 -10.96 8.92 5.88
N ASN A 51 -9.87 8.60 6.57
CA ASN A 51 -8.75 7.85 6.01
C ASN A 51 -8.72 6.41 6.57
N LYS A 52 -8.78 6.28 7.91
CA LYS A 52 -8.70 4.99 8.61
C LYS A 52 -9.79 4.80 9.67
N THR A 53 -10.50 5.87 10.07
CA THR A 53 -11.59 5.77 11.03
C THR A 53 -12.75 5.00 10.40
N PRO A 54 -13.22 3.90 11.01
CA PRO A 54 -14.23 3.04 10.42
C PRO A 54 -15.62 3.65 10.45
N LEU A 55 -16.38 3.52 9.37
CA LEU A 55 -17.79 3.87 9.26
C LEU A 55 -18.60 2.59 9.00
N ALA A 56 -18.89 1.86 10.06
CA ALA A 56 -19.71 0.65 10.04
C ALA A 56 -21.20 0.96 9.79
N ALA A 57 -21.98 -0.07 9.45
CA ALA A 57 -23.41 0.07 9.20
C ALA A 57 -24.18 0.75 10.34
N GLU A 58 -23.85 0.46 11.59
CA GLU A 58 -24.46 1.09 12.76
C GLU A 58 -24.16 2.59 12.83
N THR A 59 -22.90 2.97 12.60
CA THR A 59 -22.48 4.38 12.54
C THR A 59 -23.24 5.13 11.45
N ILE A 60 -23.32 4.56 10.25
CA ILE A 60 -24.01 5.16 9.10
C ILE A 60 -25.49 5.37 9.42
N ARG A 61 -26.16 4.38 10.01
CA ARG A 61 -27.57 4.49 10.42
C ARG A 61 -27.83 5.55 11.50
N SER A 62 -26.81 5.86 12.30
CA SER A 62 -26.89 6.86 13.39
C SER A 62 -26.69 8.29 12.91
N LEU A 63 -26.41 8.52 11.62
CA LEU A 63 -26.11 9.82 11.03
C LEU A 63 -27.14 10.18 9.92
N PRO A 64 -28.36 10.56 10.28
CA PRO A 64 -29.46 10.75 9.32
C PRO A 64 -29.25 11.90 8.33
N GLU A 65 -28.40 12.89 8.65
CA GLU A 65 -28.07 14.00 7.76
C GLU A 65 -26.95 13.67 6.76
N LEU A 66 -26.24 12.56 6.95
CA LEU A 66 -25.09 12.19 6.14
C LEU A 66 -25.49 11.84 4.70
N ARG A 67 -24.88 12.50 3.73
CA ARG A 67 -25.14 12.35 2.29
C ARG A 67 -23.93 11.93 1.48
N TYR A 68 -22.73 12.18 2.01
CA TYR A 68 -21.49 11.89 1.31
C TYR A 68 -20.39 11.44 2.26
N ILE A 69 -19.69 10.39 1.85
CA ILE A 69 -18.48 9.89 2.51
C ILE A 69 -17.32 9.93 1.52
N GLY A 70 -16.28 10.68 1.84
CA GLY A 70 -15.02 10.71 1.10
C GLY A 70 -13.94 9.91 1.82
N VAL A 71 -13.50 8.80 1.23
CA VAL A 71 -12.36 8.05 1.74
C VAL A 71 -11.07 8.64 1.17
N LEU A 72 -10.26 9.26 2.03
CA LEU A 72 -9.02 9.96 1.66
C LEU A 72 -7.86 8.97 1.46
N ALA A 73 -8.14 7.84 0.83
CA ALA A 73 -7.22 6.76 0.54
C ALA A 73 -7.67 5.96 -0.68
N THR A 74 -6.79 5.08 -1.19
CA THR A 74 -7.15 4.14 -2.26
C THR A 74 -8.06 3.02 -1.73
N GLY A 75 -7.71 2.41 -0.59
CA GLY A 75 -8.52 1.37 0.05
C GLY A 75 -9.68 1.99 0.83
N TYR A 76 -10.89 1.51 0.59
CA TYR A 76 -12.14 2.00 1.19
C TYR A 76 -12.83 0.98 2.11
N ASN A 77 -12.14 -0.07 2.48
CA ASN A 77 -12.65 -1.12 3.38
C ASN A 77 -12.99 -0.64 4.80
N VAL A 78 -12.68 0.60 5.13
CA VAL A 78 -13.07 1.27 6.38
C VAL A 78 -14.54 1.73 6.37
N VAL A 79 -15.21 1.73 5.21
CA VAL A 79 -16.61 2.11 5.06
C VAL A 79 -17.44 0.90 4.67
N ASP A 80 -18.56 0.68 5.35
CA ASP A 80 -19.59 -0.26 4.92
C ASP A 80 -20.35 0.35 3.73
N VAL A 81 -19.87 0.03 2.52
CA VAL A 81 -20.41 0.60 1.28
C VAL A 81 -21.82 0.11 0.96
N ASP A 82 -22.22 -1.09 1.44
CA ASP A 82 -23.57 -1.61 1.22
C ASP A 82 -24.58 -0.92 2.13
N ALA A 83 -24.21 -0.65 3.38
CA ALA A 83 -25.01 0.18 4.27
C ALA A 83 -25.13 1.61 3.75
N ALA A 84 -24.05 2.21 3.26
CA ALA A 84 -24.06 3.55 2.67
C ALA A 84 -24.98 3.61 1.42
N ARG A 85 -24.89 2.63 0.53
CA ARG A 85 -25.76 2.50 -0.64
C ARG A 85 -27.22 2.38 -0.26
N THR A 86 -27.52 1.57 0.74
CA THR A 86 -28.91 1.39 1.24
C THR A 86 -29.47 2.69 1.82
N ALA A 87 -28.62 3.49 2.47
CA ALA A 87 -28.98 4.80 3.01
C ALA A 87 -28.97 5.93 1.97
N GLY A 88 -28.65 5.66 0.70
CA GLY A 88 -28.58 6.66 -0.36
C GLY A 88 -27.36 7.59 -0.26
N ILE A 89 -26.31 7.18 0.47
CA ILE A 89 -25.09 7.97 0.70
C ILE A 89 -24.08 7.65 -0.40
N THR A 90 -23.56 8.68 -1.05
CA THR A 90 -22.48 8.55 -2.03
C THR A 90 -21.14 8.31 -1.33
N VAL A 91 -20.41 7.27 -1.74
CA VAL A 91 -19.05 6.97 -1.25
C VAL A 91 -18.05 7.13 -2.38
N THR A 92 -16.97 7.86 -2.15
CA THR A 92 -15.86 8.01 -3.09
C THR A 92 -14.53 7.72 -2.42
N ASN A 93 -13.51 7.44 -3.24
CA ASN A 93 -12.13 7.24 -2.78
C ASN A 93 -11.14 7.95 -3.72
N VAL A 94 -9.83 7.86 -3.43
CA VAL A 94 -8.74 8.41 -4.27
C VAL A 94 -7.91 7.24 -4.85
N PRO A 95 -8.25 6.74 -6.05
CA PRO A 95 -7.77 5.44 -6.52
C PRO A 95 -6.34 5.41 -7.06
N THR A 96 -5.71 6.54 -7.37
CA THR A 96 -4.49 6.55 -8.22
C THR A 96 -3.26 7.21 -7.59
N TYR A 97 -3.39 8.04 -6.55
CA TYR A 97 -2.27 8.82 -6.00
C TYR A 97 -1.09 7.97 -5.52
N GLY A 98 -1.36 6.77 -4.98
CA GLY A 98 -0.35 5.90 -4.39
C GLY A 98 0.41 5.02 -5.40
N THR A 99 0.03 5.00 -6.68
CA THR A 99 0.59 4.04 -7.64
C THR A 99 2.12 4.11 -7.76
N HIS A 100 2.65 5.31 -7.94
CA HIS A 100 4.10 5.52 -8.08
C HIS A 100 4.81 5.42 -6.74
N ALA A 101 4.25 6.01 -5.69
CA ALA A 101 4.85 6.03 -4.35
C ALA A 101 4.98 4.62 -3.75
N VAL A 102 3.95 3.78 -3.88
CA VAL A 102 4.01 2.39 -3.39
C VAL A 102 4.99 1.56 -4.21
N GLY A 103 4.98 1.68 -5.55
CA GLY A 103 5.99 1.00 -6.38
C GLY A 103 7.42 1.40 -6.01
N GLN A 104 7.66 2.67 -5.75
CA GLN A 104 8.95 3.17 -5.28
C GLN A 104 9.32 2.60 -3.91
N MET A 105 8.37 2.54 -2.96
CA MET A 105 8.62 1.99 -1.63
C MET A 105 8.97 0.50 -1.67
N VAL A 106 8.32 -0.30 -2.52
CA VAL A 106 8.68 -1.72 -2.73
C VAL A 106 10.16 -1.85 -3.09
N PHE A 107 10.65 -1.03 -4.03
CA PHE A 107 12.06 -1.07 -4.44
C PHE A 107 13.00 -0.43 -3.40
N ALA A 108 12.58 0.57 -2.65
CA ALA A 108 13.37 1.09 -1.55
C ALA A 108 13.65 0.01 -0.48
N LEU A 109 12.62 -0.76 -0.11
CA LEU A 109 12.75 -1.90 0.80
C LEU A 109 13.62 -3.02 0.20
N LEU A 110 13.39 -3.37 -1.06
CA LEU A 110 14.15 -4.41 -1.74
C LEU A 110 15.63 -4.06 -1.84
N LEU A 111 15.94 -2.84 -2.25
CA LEU A 111 17.33 -2.39 -2.41
C LEU A 111 18.06 -2.29 -1.06
N GLU A 112 17.37 -1.94 0.02
CA GLU A 112 17.95 -2.00 1.38
C GLU A 112 18.29 -3.44 1.77
N LEU A 113 17.40 -4.40 1.50
CA LEU A 113 17.64 -5.82 1.75
C LEU A 113 18.81 -6.39 0.90
N CYS A 114 18.96 -5.91 -0.34
CA CYS A 114 20.00 -6.37 -1.26
C CYS A 114 21.37 -5.74 -1.00
N HIS A 115 21.40 -4.47 -0.56
CA HIS A 115 22.64 -3.67 -0.53
C HIS A 115 23.01 -3.14 0.85
N HIS A 116 22.15 -3.27 1.87
CA HIS A 116 22.41 -2.79 3.24
C HIS A 116 22.92 -1.36 3.28
N VAL A 117 22.24 -0.45 2.53
CA VAL A 117 22.69 0.94 2.29
C VAL A 117 22.83 1.72 3.61
N GLN A 118 21.88 1.54 4.52
CA GLN A 118 21.91 2.21 5.82
C GLN A 118 23.14 1.76 6.64
N HIS A 119 23.43 0.46 6.66
CA HIS A 119 24.61 -0.07 7.36
C HIS A 119 25.89 0.54 6.83
N HIS A 120 26.12 0.46 5.52
CA HIS A 120 27.31 1.00 4.88
C HIS A 120 27.43 2.52 5.07
N SER A 121 26.34 3.26 4.97
CA SER A 121 26.30 4.70 5.27
C SER A 121 26.73 5.01 6.70
N SER A 122 26.27 4.21 7.67
CA SER A 122 26.65 4.39 9.09
C SER A 122 28.12 4.12 9.31
N GLU A 123 28.66 3.07 8.70
CA GLU A 123 30.10 2.73 8.80
C GLU A 123 31.01 3.78 8.14
N VAL A 124 30.58 4.34 7.00
CA VAL A 124 31.28 5.47 6.36
C VAL A 124 31.34 6.68 7.30
N LYS A 125 30.21 7.02 7.95
CA LYS A 125 30.13 8.15 8.91
C LYS A 125 31.03 7.93 10.15
N ARG A 126 31.31 6.66 10.52
CA ARG A 126 32.25 6.31 11.59
C ARG A 126 33.71 6.34 11.14
N GLY A 127 33.98 6.67 9.88
CA GLY A 127 35.33 6.79 9.33
C GLY A 127 35.93 5.48 8.80
N ARG A 128 35.16 4.38 8.76
CA ARG A 128 35.67 3.07 8.35
C ARG A 128 36.28 3.08 6.94
N TRP A 129 35.66 3.78 6.00
CA TRP A 129 36.21 3.88 4.64
C TRP A 129 37.52 4.64 4.60
N SER A 130 37.56 5.84 5.19
CA SER A 130 38.74 6.72 5.16
C SER A 130 39.93 6.20 5.97
N GLN A 131 39.70 5.31 6.93
CA GLN A 131 40.74 4.69 7.79
C GLN A 131 41.09 3.27 7.33
N GLY A 132 40.36 2.72 6.36
CA GLY A 132 40.61 1.38 5.84
C GLY A 132 41.83 1.30 4.90
N PRO A 133 42.47 0.14 4.76
CA PRO A 133 43.60 -0.05 3.85
C PRO A 133 43.17 -0.12 2.37
N ASP A 134 41.90 -0.43 2.10
CA ASP A 134 41.37 -0.68 0.77
C ASP A 134 40.46 0.43 0.29
N PHE A 135 40.24 0.50 -1.02
CA PHE A 135 39.31 1.46 -1.66
C PHE A 135 37.83 1.10 -1.46
N CYS A 136 37.51 -0.03 -0.80
CA CYS A 136 36.15 -0.52 -0.55
C CYS A 136 36.10 -1.35 0.74
N PHE A 137 34.90 -1.57 1.23
CA PHE A 137 34.62 -2.55 2.28
C PHE A 137 33.19 -3.13 2.10
N TRP A 138 32.95 -4.30 2.63
CA TRP A 138 31.63 -4.92 2.68
C TRP A 138 31.55 -5.79 3.95
N ASP A 139 30.32 -5.93 4.47
CA ASP A 139 30.04 -6.78 5.64
C ASP A 139 29.04 -7.88 5.30
N PHE A 140 28.33 -7.76 4.19
CA PHE A 140 27.30 -8.69 3.76
C PHE A 140 27.46 -9.01 2.28
N PRO A 141 27.05 -10.24 1.84
CA PRO A 141 26.88 -10.51 0.42
C PRO A 141 25.89 -9.54 -0.20
N LEU A 142 26.24 -8.88 -1.29
CA LEU A 142 25.37 -8.03 -2.05
C LEU A 142 24.62 -8.86 -3.10
N VAL A 143 23.37 -8.48 -3.37
CA VAL A 143 22.49 -9.19 -4.30
C VAL A 143 22.17 -8.29 -5.48
N GLU A 144 22.62 -8.69 -6.66
CA GLU A 144 22.24 -8.06 -7.93
C GLU A 144 20.86 -8.55 -8.38
N LEU A 145 19.99 -7.64 -8.83
CA LEU A 145 18.62 -7.96 -9.23
C LEU A 145 18.51 -8.43 -10.69
N ALA A 146 19.46 -8.05 -11.56
CA ALA A 146 19.45 -8.45 -12.97
C ALA A 146 19.43 -9.98 -13.09
N GLY A 147 18.56 -10.50 -13.96
CA GLY A 147 18.35 -11.93 -14.18
C GLY A 147 17.56 -12.66 -13.08
N LYS A 148 17.19 -11.98 -11.97
CA LYS A 148 16.31 -12.55 -10.94
C LYS A 148 14.85 -12.42 -11.32
N THR A 149 13.99 -13.19 -10.66
CA THR A 149 12.54 -13.22 -10.91
C THR A 149 11.79 -12.42 -9.85
N MET A 150 11.06 -11.39 -10.29
CA MET A 150 10.06 -10.67 -9.50
C MET A 150 8.70 -11.35 -9.66
N GLY A 151 8.16 -11.89 -8.57
CA GLY A 151 6.79 -12.41 -8.48
C GLY A 151 5.86 -11.33 -7.93
N VAL A 152 4.86 -10.93 -8.72
CA VAL A 152 3.90 -9.89 -8.35
C VAL A 152 2.55 -10.51 -8.07
N VAL A 153 2.08 -10.45 -6.82
CA VAL A 153 0.75 -10.91 -6.41
C VAL A 153 -0.21 -9.73 -6.42
N GLY A 154 -1.21 -9.77 -7.32
CA GLY A 154 -2.08 -8.64 -7.63
C GLY A 154 -1.46 -7.73 -8.70
N PHE A 155 -1.87 -7.89 -9.96
CA PHE A 155 -1.31 -7.18 -11.11
C PHE A 155 -2.17 -6.00 -11.58
N GLY A 156 -2.76 -5.28 -10.60
CA GLY A 156 -3.46 -4.01 -10.80
C GLY A 156 -2.49 -2.84 -11.04
N ARG A 157 -2.92 -1.60 -10.81
CA ARG A 157 -2.11 -0.38 -11.05
C ARG A 157 -0.74 -0.41 -10.34
N ILE A 158 -0.72 -0.78 -9.06
CA ILE A 158 0.52 -0.84 -8.25
C ILE A 158 1.38 -2.00 -8.72
N GLY A 159 0.81 -3.20 -8.87
CA GLY A 159 1.56 -4.38 -9.33
C GLY A 159 2.19 -4.18 -10.70
N ARG A 160 1.48 -3.56 -11.65
CA ARG A 160 2.03 -3.16 -12.96
C ARG A 160 3.18 -2.17 -12.82
N ARG A 161 3.09 -1.22 -11.88
CA ARG A 161 4.19 -0.28 -11.63
C ARG A 161 5.42 -0.98 -11.02
N VAL A 162 5.21 -1.91 -10.09
CA VAL A 162 6.28 -2.76 -9.55
C VAL A 162 6.93 -3.57 -10.66
N GLY A 163 6.13 -4.23 -11.50
CA GLY A 163 6.62 -4.99 -12.65
C GLY A 163 7.44 -4.14 -13.62
N ALA A 164 6.97 -2.92 -13.95
CA ALA A 164 7.70 -2.01 -14.84
C ALA A 164 9.07 -1.59 -14.29
N ILE A 165 9.18 -1.39 -12.97
CA ILE A 165 10.48 -1.08 -12.33
C ILE A 165 11.37 -2.32 -12.34
N ALA A 166 10.81 -3.51 -12.05
CA ALA A 166 11.53 -4.78 -12.09
C ALA A 166 12.13 -5.06 -13.47
N ASP A 167 11.32 -4.92 -14.53
CA ASP A 167 11.75 -5.06 -15.92
C ASP A 167 12.90 -4.09 -16.26
N ALA A 168 12.76 -2.80 -15.88
CA ALA A 168 13.80 -1.79 -16.06
C ALA A 168 15.11 -2.10 -15.30
N MET A 169 15.05 -2.93 -14.24
CA MET A 169 16.22 -3.43 -13.49
C MET A 169 16.74 -4.76 -14.03
N GLY A 170 16.27 -5.22 -15.20
CA GLY A 170 16.71 -6.46 -15.82
C GLY A 170 16.17 -7.73 -15.15
N MET A 171 15.10 -7.63 -14.37
CA MET A 171 14.45 -8.79 -13.78
C MET A 171 13.44 -9.42 -14.73
N ARG A 172 13.28 -10.74 -14.67
CA ARG A 172 12.10 -11.43 -15.20
C ARG A 172 10.90 -11.13 -14.31
N VAL A 173 9.74 -10.84 -14.91
CA VAL A 173 8.50 -10.57 -14.14
C VAL A 173 7.51 -11.70 -14.35
N ILE A 174 7.03 -12.29 -13.26
CA ILE A 174 5.88 -13.20 -13.24
C ILE A 174 4.78 -12.62 -12.35
N ALA A 175 3.53 -12.83 -12.71
CA ALA A 175 2.41 -12.28 -11.96
C ALA A 175 1.32 -13.32 -11.68
N HIS A 176 0.73 -13.22 -10.51
CA HIS A 176 -0.51 -13.92 -10.17
C HIS A 176 -1.62 -12.90 -9.92
N ASP A 177 -2.63 -12.92 -10.77
CA ASP A 177 -3.86 -12.13 -10.61
C ASP A 177 -4.99 -12.82 -11.36
N PRO A 178 -6.03 -13.31 -10.66
CA PRO A 178 -7.13 -14.03 -11.31
C PRO A 178 -8.00 -13.15 -12.22
N TYR A 179 -7.87 -11.83 -12.14
CA TYR A 179 -8.68 -10.87 -12.89
C TYR A 179 -7.91 -10.12 -13.99
N ALA A 180 -6.59 -10.25 -14.02
CA ALA A 180 -5.76 -9.55 -15.00
C ALA A 180 -5.63 -10.41 -16.28
N ALA A 181 -5.98 -9.81 -17.43
CA ALA A 181 -5.93 -10.47 -18.73
C ALA A 181 -4.88 -9.88 -19.67
N ASP A 182 -4.48 -8.62 -19.48
CA ASP A 182 -3.60 -7.91 -20.42
C ASP A 182 -2.13 -8.03 -19.98
N PRO A 183 -1.29 -8.79 -20.68
CA PRO A 183 0.14 -8.82 -20.42
C PRO A 183 0.78 -7.45 -20.75
N PRO A 184 1.75 -6.99 -19.96
CA PRO A 184 2.55 -5.80 -20.28
C PRO A 184 3.56 -6.13 -21.40
N GLY A 185 4.14 -5.07 -22.01
CA GLY A 185 5.19 -5.21 -23.01
C GLY A 185 6.60 -5.37 -22.41
N TYR A 186 6.77 -6.11 -21.29
CA TYR A 186 8.08 -6.36 -20.70
C TYR A 186 8.86 -7.41 -21.50
N ALA A 187 10.18 -7.38 -21.39
CA ALA A 187 11.05 -8.30 -22.11
C ALA A 187 10.77 -9.78 -21.77
N GLU A 188 10.58 -10.06 -20.48
CA GLU A 188 10.20 -11.39 -19.99
C GLU A 188 9.04 -11.26 -19.00
N PHE A 189 7.85 -11.73 -19.43
CA PHE A 189 6.63 -11.70 -18.60
C PHE A 189 5.79 -12.96 -18.77
N ALA A 190 5.21 -13.44 -17.66
CA ALA A 190 4.16 -14.49 -17.67
C ALA A 190 3.17 -14.31 -16.53
N PHE A 191 1.88 -14.61 -16.79
CA PHE A 191 0.93 -14.93 -15.74
C PHE A 191 1.11 -16.39 -15.33
N VAL A 192 1.14 -16.65 -14.03
CA VAL A 192 1.36 -17.98 -13.45
C VAL A 192 0.39 -18.27 -12.29
N SER A 193 0.30 -19.53 -11.89
CA SER A 193 -0.40 -19.88 -10.65
C SER A 193 0.31 -19.31 -9.43
N MET A 194 -0.39 -19.20 -8.27
CA MET A 194 0.22 -18.76 -7.02
C MET A 194 1.37 -19.69 -6.62
N ASP A 195 1.17 -21.00 -6.73
CA ASP A 195 2.18 -22.00 -6.41
C ASP A 195 3.44 -21.87 -7.27
N ASP A 196 3.25 -21.65 -8.57
CA ASP A 196 4.39 -21.46 -9.49
C ASP A 196 5.12 -20.15 -9.21
N LEU A 197 4.40 -19.09 -8.86
CA LEU A 197 4.98 -17.82 -8.47
C LEU A 197 5.89 -17.99 -7.26
N LEU A 198 5.38 -18.61 -6.19
CA LEU A 198 6.14 -18.82 -4.95
C LEU A 198 7.43 -19.65 -5.20
N LYS A 199 7.33 -20.70 -6.03
CA LYS A 199 8.49 -21.55 -6.36
C LYS A 199 9.53 -20.88 -7.23
N GLN A 200 9.13 -20.00 -8.14
CA GLN A 200 10.02 -19.39 -9.14
C GLN A 200 10.58 -18.04 -8.71
N ALA A 201 9.88 -17.27 -7.87
CA ALA A 201 10.27 -15.92 -7.53
C ALA A 201 11.51 -15.88 -6.62
N ASP A 202 12.41 -14.94 -6.92
CA ASP A 202 13.50 -14.53 -6.01
C ASP A 202 13.03 -13.37 -5.11
N VAL A 203 12.04 -12.62 -5.57
CA VAL A 203 11.35 -11.57 -4.81
C VAL A 203 9.85 -11.73 -5.01
N VAL A 204 9.08 -11.79 -3.94
CA VAL A 204 7.61 -11.77 -3.97
C VAL A 204 7.12 -10.44 -3.45
N SER A 205 6.32 -9.73 -4.25
CA SER A 205 5.70 -8.45 -3.87
C SER A 205 4.18 -8.59 -3.83
N LEU A 206 3.59 -8.33 -2.66
CA LEU A 206 2.14 -8.38 -2.46
C LEU A 206 1.55 -7.00 -2.76
N ASN A 207 0.64 -6.94 -3.75
CA ASN A 207 -0.01 -5.70 -4.22
C ASN A 207 -1.53 -5.88 -4.42
N CYS A 208 -2.09 -6.99 -3.93
CA CYS A 208 -3.52 -7.30 -4.01
C CYS A 208 -4.32 -6.60 -2.89
N LEU A 209 -5.62 -6.48 -3.09
CA LEU A 209 -6.56 -6.14 -2.04
C LEU A 209 -6.68 -7.31 -1.06
N LEU A 210 -6.86 -7.01 0.22
CA LEU A 210 -7.23 -8.02 1.21
C LEU A 210 -8.72 -8.30 1.10
N THR A 211 -9.08 -9.57 0.88
CA THR A 211 -10.44 -10.10 0.90
C THR A 211 -10.52 -11.27 1.87
N ASP A 212 -11.71 -11.75 2.16
CA ASP A 212 -11.87 -12.93 3.02
C ASP A 212 -11.29 -14.20 2.37
N GLU A 213 -11.30 -14.28 1.02
CA GLU A 213 -10.75 -15.44 0.30
C GLU A 213 -9.21 -15.48 0.33
N ASN A 214 -8.54 -14.34 0.39
CA ASN A 214 -7.07 -14.29 0.37
C ASN A 214 -6.44 -13.97 1.73
N ARG A 215 -7.26 -13.87 2.79
CA ARG A 215 -6.76 -13.68 4.15
C ARG A 215 -5.89 -14.85 4.57
N GLY A 216 -4.68 -14.56 5.05
CA GLY A 216 -3.72 -15.58 5.45
C GLY A 216 -3.11 -16.38 4.29
N MET A 217 -3.19 -15.89 3.05
CA MET A 217 -2.66 -16.57 1.86
C MET A 217 -1.15 -16.83 1.90
N ILE A 218 -0.41 -16.07 2.69
CA ILE A 218 1.02 -16.30 2.97
C ILE A 218 1.12 -16.99 4.32
N ASP A 219 0.78 -18.24 4.34
CA ASP A 219 0.87 -19.12 5.50
C ASP A 219 2.21 -19.87 5.57
N ALA A 220 2.33 -20.82 6.48
CA ALA A 220 3.54 -21.62 6.65
C ALA A 220 3.86 -22.50 5.42
N ASP A 221 2.85 -22.95 4.67
CA ASP A 221 3.06 -23.77 3.48
C ASP A 221 3.50 -22.89 2.31
N ALA A 222 2.91 -21.71 2.14
CA ALA A 222 3.34 -20.71 1.18
C ALA A 222 4.80 -20.30 1.41
N LEU A 223 5.18 -20.04 2.67
CA LEU A 223 6.57 -19.70 3.01
C LEU A 223 7.55 -20.85 2.73
N ARG A 224 7.14 -22.11 2.97
CA ARG A 224 7.95 -23.28 2.62
C ARG A 224 8.10 -23.52 1.12
N ALA A 225 7.11 -23.09 0.33
CA ALA A 225 7.15 -23.19 -1.13
C ALA A 225 8.09 -22.17 -1.77
N MET A 226 8.40 -21.06 -1.09
CA MET A 226 9.33 -20.05 -1.57
C MET A 226 10.77 -20.57 -1.59
N LYS A 227 11.60 -19.98 -2.45
CA LYS A 227 13.06 -20.23 -2.40
C LYS A 227 13.61 -19.82 -1.03
N PRO A 228 14.57 -20.56 -0.45
CA PRO A 228 15.17 -20.19 0.85
C PRO A 228 15.82 -18.81 0.86
N THR A 229 16.20 -18.30 -0.32
CA THR A 229 16.83 -16.99 -0.51
C THR A 229 15.87 -15.91 -0.97
N ALA A 230 14.57 -16.21 -1.09
CA ALA A 230 13.60 -15.26 -1.59
C ALA A 230 13.31 -14.15 -0.58
N TYR A 231 13.05 -12.96 -1.11
CA TYR A 231 12.53 -11.83 -0.34
C TYR A 231 11.01 -11.76 -0.47
N LEU A 232 10.33 -11.48 0.62
CA LEU A 232 8.90 -11.20 0.65
C LEU A 232 8.66 -9.75 1.07
N ILE A 233 8.00 -8.97 0.20
CA ILE A 233 7.68 -7.56 0.46
C ILE A 233 6.16 -7.40 0.44
N ASN A 234 5.60 -6.97 1.56
CA ASN A 234 4.18 -6.67 1.68
C ASN A 234 3.98 -5.14 1.79
N ALA A 235 3.59 -4.51 0.69
CA ALA A 235 3.20 -3.12 0.61
C ALA A 235 1.67 -2.94 0.55
N SER A 236 0.90 -3.99 0.90
CA SER A 236 -0.57 -4.02 0.84
C SER A 236 -1.21 -3.92 2.23
N ARG A 237 -1.56 -5.06 2.80
CA ARG A 237 -2.24 -5.19 4.10
C ARG A 237 -1.64 -6.37 4.87
N GLY A 238 -1.60 -6.23 6.21
CA GLY A 238 -1.17 -7.29 7.11
C GLY A 238 -2.36 -8.15 7.53
N GLY A 239 -2.71 -9.13 6.75
CA GLY A 239 -3.85 -9.98 7.08
C GLY A 239 -3.74 -11.36 6.49
#